data_ab9f93da2433b37c455d49a94e106279
#
_entry.id   ab9f93da2433b37c455d49a94e106279
#
_cell.length_a   1.000
_cell.length_b   1.000
_cell.length_c   1.000
_cell.angle_alpha   90.00
_cell.angle_beta   90.00
_cell.angle_gamma   90.00
#
_symmetry.space_group_name_H-M   'P 1'
#
loop_
_entity.id
_entity.type
_entity.pdbx_description
1 polymer ?
#
loop_
_entity_poly.entity_id
_entity_poly.type
_entity_poly.pdbx_seq_one_letter_code
_entity_poly.pdbx_strand_id
1 'polypeptide(L)'
;QNYGVLTSCGGVLNFAYNARLAQENNLTFGLNLGVYKSGINEGNVITNTPDPSLNNIPSNFLLSISPGINYGTQFFDFGVSVNNLVQYNMNSSAFIEDDPRQSVQAHVMYTGYMDSRGFFDESKFSTLVRSEFQKDNTIISGVVMLTVPKGIWAQAGYNTIYGLSGGLGLNITEQIAIEYNFEKAIGDLTTFGPSHEITLAYKFKKKENYYYGGNDEETAFVIPKKSRKVIANASTSAQLKARQAKA
;
A
#
# COMPACT_ATOMS: atom_id res chain seq x y z
N GLN A 1 12.01 0.24 13.21
CA GLN A 1 12.34 1.66 13.37
C GLN A 1 13.15 1.82 14.65
N ASN A 2 14.23 2.57 14.59
CA ASN A 2 15.07 2.88 15.73
C ASN A 2 15.04 4.40 15.95
N TYR A 3 14.64 4.81 17.15
CA TYR A 3 14.65 6.21 17.58
C TYR A 3 15.58 6.34 18.78
N GLY A 4 16.88 6.54 18.55
CA GLY A 4 17.89 6.53 19.59
C GLY A 4 17.95 5.18 20.30
N VAL A 5 17.55 5.15 21.57
CA VAL A 5 17.51 3.92 22.40
C VAL A 5 16.19 3.13 22.24
N LEU A 6 15.14 3.74 21.66
CA LEU A 6 13.85 3.09 21.45
C LEU A 6 13.87 2.30 20.14
N THR A 7 13.58 1.02 20.21
CA THR A 7 13.44 0.13 19.06
C THR A 7 12.00 -0.34 18.92
N SER A 8 11.45 -0.19 17.72
CA SER A 8 10.11 -0.66 17.37
C SER A 8 10.17 -1.60 16.17
N CYS A 9 9.60 -2.79 16.31
CA CYS A 9 9.49 -3.79 15.26
C CYS A 9 8.06 -4.29 15.17
N GLY A 10 7.55 -4.50 13.95
CA GLY A 10 6.18 -4.98 13.79
C GLY A 10 5.93 -5.52 12.39
N GLY A 11 4.77 -6.16 12.26
CA GLY A 11 4.24 -6.66 11.00
C GLY A 11 2.74 -6.41 10.91
N VAL A 12 2.24 -6.26 9.69
CA VAL A 12 0.81 -6.08 9.42
C VAL A 12 0.37 -7.13 8.40
N LEU A 13 -0.71 -7.82 8.71
CA LEU A 13 -1.42 -8.70 7.80
C LEU A 13 -2.67 -7.96 7.31
N ASN A 14 -2.78 -7.79 6.00
CA ASN A 14 -3.91 -7.14 5.37
C ASN A 14 -4.75 -8.19 4.66
N PHE A 15 -6.03 -8.23 4.97
CA PHE A 15 -7.02 -9.04 4.28
C PHE A 15 -8.06 -8.13 3.64
N ALA A 16 -8.42 -8.41 2.38
CA ALA A 16 -9.48 -7.70 1.69
C ALA A 16 -10.35 -8.68 0.92
N TYR A 17 -11.67 -8.49 1.03
CA TYR A 17 -12.67 -9.21 0.25
C TYR A 17 -13.45 -8.21 -0.58
N ASN A 18 -13.42 -8.38 -1.90
CA ASN A 18 -14.13 -7.55 -2.84
C ASN A 18 -15.38 -8.26 -3.34
N ALA A 19 -16.55 -7.65 -3.15
CA ALA A 19 -17.83 -8.11 -3.64
C ALA A 19 -18.26 -7.23 -4.82
N ARG A 20 -18.43 -7.83 -5.99
CA ARG A 20 -18.93 -7.13 -7.18
C ARG A 20 -20.45 -6.95 -7.06
N LEU A 21 -20.92 -5.70 -7.00
CA LEU A 21 -22.34 -5.36 -6.93
C LEU A 21 -22.97 -5.20 -8.33
N ALA A 22 -22.23 -4.58 -9.25
CA ALA A 22 -22.63 -4.36 -10.62
C ALA A 22 -21.41 -4.41 -11.56
N GLN A 23 -21.59 -4.13 -12.83
CA GLN A 23 -20.50 -4.19 -13.83
C GLN A 23 -19.36 -3.23 -13.51
N GLU A 24 -19.66 -2.06 -12.96
CA GLU A 24 -18.70 -1.00 -12.65
C GLU A 24 -18.68 -0.61 -11.17
N ASN A 25 -19.42 -1.34 -10.32
CA ASN A 25 -19.51 -1.04 -8.89
C ASN A 25 -19.08 -2.24 -8.06
N ASN A 26 -18.27 -1.98 -7.08
CA ASN A 26 -17.78 -2.98 -6.15
C ASN A 26 -17.82 -2.48 -4.70
N LEU A 27 -17.88 -3.42 -3.76
CA LEU A 27 -17.81 -3.17 -2.34
C LEU A 27 -16.68 -4.02 -1.77
N THR A 28 -15.70 -3.37 -1.15
CA THR A 28 -14.54 -4.05 -0.57
C THR A 28 -14.59 -3.93 0.95
N PHE A 29 -14.48 -5.06 1.63
CA PHE A 29 -14.29 -5.14 3.06
C PHE A 29 -12.81 -5.40 3.33
N GLY A 30 -12.19 -4.57 4.15
CA GLY A 30 -10.80 -4.67 4.55
C GLY A 30 -10.65 -4.96 6.03
N LEU A 31 -9.63 -5.71 6.39
CA LEU A 31 -9.23 -5.96 7.77
C LEU A 31 -7.71 -5.96 7.86
N ASN A 32 -7.16 -5.08 8.68
CA ASN A 32 -5.74 -5.04 9.00
C ASN A 32 -5.52 -5.59 10.41
N LEU A 33 -4.60 -6.54 10.52
CA LEU A 33 -4.13 -7.11 11.78
C LEU A 33 -2.67 -6.71 11.96
N GLY A 34 -2.42 -5.83 12.93
CA GLY A 34 -1.07 -5.34 13.23
C GLY A 34 -0.50 -5.99 14.49
N VAL A 35 0.75 -6.36 14.45
CA VAL A 35 1.51 -6.87 15.61
C VAL A 35 2.76 -6.02 15.75
N TYR A 36 2.93 -5.40 16.91
CA TYR A 36 4.01 -4.47 17.18
C TYR A 36 4.68 -4.79 18.50
N LYS A 37 6.01 -4.83 18.49
CA LYS A 37 6.84 -4.91 19.68
C LYS A 37 7.65 -3.62 19.79
N SER A 38 7.55 -2.93 20.92
CA SER A 38 8.37 -1.78 21.25
C SER A 38 9.11 -2.01 22.55
N GLY A 39 10.36 -1.58 22.61
CA GLY A 39 11.20 -1.72 23.78
C GLY A 39 12.44 -0.86 23.67
N ILE A 40 13.22 -0.79 24.74
CA ILE A 40 14.52 -0.12 24.73
C ILE A 40 15.59 -1.10 24.31
N ASN A 41 16.49 -0.64 23.45
CA ASN A 41 17.71 -1.37 23.13
C ASN A 41 18.78 -1.04 24.18
N GLU A 42 18.90 -1.91 25.18
CA GLU A 42 19.85 -1.75 26.28
C GLU A 42 21.31 -1.66 25.80
N GLY A 43 21.63 -2.26 24.65
CA GLY A 43 22.97 -2.21 24.06
C GLY A 43 23.38 -0.81 23.55
N ASN A 44 22.44 0.09 23.34
CA ASN A 44 22.69 1.47 22.90
C ASN A 44 22.64 2.48 24.08
N VAL A 45 22.35 2.01 25.28
CA VAL A 45 22.31 2.85 26.48
C VAL A 45 23.68 2.87 27.11
N ILE A 46 24.41 3.97 26.95
CA ILE A 46 25.71 4.19 27.60
C ILE A 46 25.48 5.05 28.86
N THR A 47 25.56 4.43 30.01
CA THR A 47 25.49 5.15 31.32
C THR A 47 26.82 5.05 32.01
N ASN A 48 27.30 6.15 32.60
CA ASN A 48 28.53 6.19 33.38
C ASN A 48 28.37 5.49 34.75
N THR A 49 27.14 5.31 35.22
CA THR A 49 26.77 4.58 36.43
C THR A 49 25.53 3.74 36.14
N PRO A 50 25.42 2.52 36.74
CA PRO A 50 24.19 1.74 36.60
C PRO A 50 22.98 2.54 37.09
N ASP A 51 22.03 2.79 36.17
CA ASP A 51 20.79 3.51 36.51
C ASP A 51 19.69 2.48 36.75
N PRO A 52 19.19 2.33 38.01
CA PRO A 52 18.16 1.39 38.36
C PRO A 52 16.82 1.64 37.61
N SER A 53 16.59 2.86 37.12
CA SER A 53 15.36 3.20 36.36
C SER A 53 15.32 2.55 34.98
N LEU A 54 16.47 2.10 34.46
CA LEU A 54 16.55 1.40 33.16
C LEU A 54 16.26 -0.10 33.27
N ASN A 55 16.31 -0.67 34.49
CA ASN A 55 16.16 -2.12 34.68
C ASN A 55 14.73 -2.64 34.59
N ASN A 56 13.72 -1.79 34.40
CA ASN A 56 12.33 -2.18 34.46
C ASN A 56 11.46 -1.48 33.39
N ILE A 57 12.04 -1.17 32.23
CA ILE A 57 11.26 -0.57 31.15
C ILE A 57 10.46 -1.66 30.43
N PRO A 58 9.13 -1.63 30.53
CA PRO A 58 8.30 -2.69 29.96
C PRO A 58 8.41 -2.68 28.42
N SER A 59 8.77 -3.81 27.85
CA SER A 59 8.57 -4.02 26.42
C SER A 59 7.08 -4.24 26.18
N ASN A 60 6.50 -3.48 25.27
CA ASN A 60 5.10 -3.63 24.88
C ASN A 60 4.99 -4.51 23.64
N PHE A 61 4.14 -5.53 23.72
CA PHE A 61 3.75 -6.35 22.58
C PHE A 61 2.27 -6.12 22.33
N LEU A 62 1.97 -5.38 21.23
CA LEU A 62 0.66 -4.88 20.91
C LEU A 62 0.08 -5.62 19.71
N LEU A 63 -1.16 -6.06 19.82
CA LEU A 63 -2.00 -6.52 18.73
C LEU A 63 -3.03 -5.43 18.42
N SER A 64 -3.15 -5.04 17.15
CA SER A 64 -4.15 -4.06 16.70
C SER A 64 -5.04 -4.63 15.60
N ILE A 65 -6.30 -4.21 15.58
CA ILE A 65 -7.31 -4.58 14.59
C ILE A 65 -7.90 -3.31 14.00
N SER A 66 -7.84 -3.19 12.67
CA SER A 66 -8.34 -2.01 11.95
C SER A 66 -9.22 -2.47 10.77
N PRO A 67 -10.54 -2.46 10.91
CA PRO A 67 -11.49 -2.77 9.84
C PRO A 67 -11.71 -1.57 8.93
N GLY A 68 -12.12 -1.83 7.68
CA GLY A 68 -12.49 -0.80 6.72
C GLY A 68 -13.45 -1.31 5.67
N ILE A 69 -14.12 -0.39 5.01
CA ILE A 69 -15.03 -0.63 3.90
C ILE A 69 -14.76 0.39 2.81
N ASN A 70 -14.77 -0.05 1.55
CA ASN A 70 -14.61 0.81 0.38
C ASN A 70 -15.68 0.50 -0.66
N TYR A 71 -16.32 1.54 -1.18
CA TYR A 71 -17.25 1.45 -2.29
C TYR A 71 -16.60 2.07 -3.52
N GLY A 72 -16.36 1.26 -4.54
CA GLY A 72 -15.74 1.65 -5.79
C GLY A 72 -16.76 1.74 -6.92
N THR A 73 -16.63 2.77 -7.74
CA THR A 73 -17.29 2.96 -9.02
C THR A 73 -16.25 3.01 -10.12
N GLN A 74 -16.66 3.25 -11.36
CA GLN A 74 -15.74 3.37 -12.50
C GLN A 74 -14.63 4.42 -12.30
N PHE A 75 -14.96 5.57 -11.68
CA PHE A 75 -14.04 6.70 -11.54
C PHE A 75 -13.79 7.10 -10.09
N PHE A 76 -14.65 6.72 -9.16
CA PHE A 76 -14.57 7.15 -7.76
C PHE A 76 -14.54 5.96 -6.82
N ASP A 77 -13.69 6.09 -5.81
CA ASP A 77 -13.66 5.20 -4.64
C ASP A 77 -13.93 6.01 -3.38
N PHE A 78 -14.81 5.49 -2.54
CA PHE A 78 -15.18 6.08 -1.25
C PHE A 78 -14.92 5.04 -0.16
N GLY A 79 -14.06 5.36 0.77
CA GLY A 79 -13.73 4.43 1.83
C GLY A 79 -13.79 5.05 3.21
N VAL A 80 -14.13 4.20 4.18
CA VAL A 80 -14.10 4.51 5.61
C VAL A 80 -13.43 3.36 6.34
N SER A 81 -12.55 3.69 7.28
CA SER A 81 -11.89 2.71 8.13
C SER A 81 -11.76 3.24 9.55
N VAL A 82 -11.67 2.32 10.50
CA VAL A 82 -11.36 2.63 11.88
C VAL A 82 -9.99 2.05 12.19
N ASN A 83 -9.01 2.92 12.37
CA ASN A 83 -7.66 2.51 12.72
C ASN A 83 -7.60 2.20 14.21
N ASN A 84 -6.91 1.11 14.55
CA ASN A 84 -6.72 0.65 15.93
C ASN A 84 -8.05 0.55 16.71
N LEU A 85 -9.11 0.03 16.06
CA LEU A 85 -10.42 -0.16 16.69
C LEU A 85 -10.30 -0.95 18.00
N VAL A 86 -9.44 -1.98 18.00
CA VAL A 86 -9.11 -2.77 19.18
C VAL A 86 -7.60 -2.84 19.28
N GLN A 87 -7.07 -2.53 20.45
CA GLN A 87 -5.68 -2.76 20.81
C GLN A 87 -5.60 -3.62 22.06
N TYR A 88 -4.80 -4.67 21.97
CA TYR A 88 -4.56 -5.62 23.05
C TYR A 88 -3.08 -5.70 23.36
N ASN A 89 -2.72 -5.46 24.61
CA ASN A 89 -1.35 -5.62 25.09
C ASN A 89 -1.16 -7.06 25.58
N MET A 90 -0.37 -7.83 24.85
CA MET A 90 -0.13 -9.24 25.15
C MET A 90 0.74 -9.44 26.40
N ASN A 91 1.55 -8.46 26.79
CA ASN A 91 2.39 -8.58 27.98
C ASN A 91 1.58 -8.35 29.27
N SER A 92 0.66 -7.39 29.25
CA SER A 92 -0.22 -7.12 30.40
C SER A 92 -1.53 -7.91 30.34
N SER A 93 -1.80 -8.64 29.24
CA SER A 93 -3.05 -9.34 28.96
C SER A 93 -4.30 -8.47 29.14
N ALA A 94 -4.20 -7.21 28.71
CA ALA A 94 -5.25 -6.21 28.86
C ALA A 94 -5.55 -5.49 27.54
N PHE A 95 -6.80 -5.11 27.33
CA PHE A 95 -7.16 -4.18 26.29
C PHE A 95 -6.69 -2.77 26.65
N ILE A 96 -6.24 -2.04 25.65
CA ILE A 96 -5.89 -0.62 25.81
C ILE A 96 -7.19 0.15 25.55
N GLU A 97 -7.77 0.67 26.63
CA GLU A 97 -8.86 1.62 26.59
C GLU A 97 -8.26 3.01 26.34
N ASP A 98 -8.96 3.87 25.58
CA ASP A 98 -8.51 5.24 25.28
C ASP A 98 -7.14 5.35 24.55
N ASP A 99 -6.91 4.52 23.54
CA ASP A 99 -5.70 4.70 22.71
C ASP A 99 -5.77 6.01 21.91
N PRO A 100 -4.82 6.95 22.13
CA PRO A 100 -4.77 8.21 21.37
C PRO A 100 -4.54 8.01 19.87
N ARG A 101 -4.08 6.82 19.44
CA ARG A 101 -3.89 6.45 18.04
C ARG A 101 -5.13 5.86 17.39
N GLN A 102 -6.22 5.67 18.15
CA GLN A 102 -7.50 5.30 17.57
C GLN A 102 -8.03 6.45 16.71
N SER A 103 -8.40 6.13 15.49
CA SER A 103 -8.89 7.16 14.55
C SER A 103 -9.93 6.59 13.60
N VAL A 104 -10.82 7.46 13.16
CA VAL A 104 -11.72 7.20 12.04
C VAL A 104 -11.14 7.88 10.81
N GLN A 105 -10.94 7.11 9.76
CA GLN A 105 -10.41 7.60 8.50
C GLN A 105 -11.47 7.50 7.43
N ALA A 106 -11.65 8.57 6.66
CA ALA A 106 -12.47 8.61 5.45
C ALA A 106 -11.61 9.06 4.26
N HIS A 107 -11.87 8.49 3.09
CA HIS A 107 -11.18 8.92 1.87
C HIS A 107 -12.11 8.92 0.67
N VAL A 108 -11.75 9.77 -0.28
CA VAL A 108 -12.30 9.80 -1.63
C VAL A 108 -11.14 9.78 -2.61
N MET A 109 -11.20 8.88 -3.58
CA MET A 109 -10.23 8.82 -4.66
C MET A 109 -10.95 8.96 -5.99
N TYR A 110 -10.41 9.80 -6.85
CA TYR A 110 -10.80 9.91 -8.24
C TYR A 110 -9.74 9.29 -9.12
N THR A 111 -10.15 8.50 -10.10
CA THR A 111 -9.28 7.90 -11.10
C THR A 111 -9.76 8.26 -12.49
N GLY A 112 -8.90 8.92 -13.27
CA GLY A 112 -9.15 9.27 -14.66
C GLY A 112 -8.11 8.63 -15.59
N TYR A 113 -8.47 8.43 -16.84
CA TYR A 113 -7.59 7.92 -17.88
C TYR A 113 -7.31 9.02 -18.90
N MET A 114 -6.08 9.10 -19.37
CA MET A 114 -5.64 10.07 -20.37
C MET A 114 -5.62 9.42 -21.73
N ASP A 115 -6.38 9.99 -22.66
CA ASP A 115 -6.32 9.66 -24.09
C ASP A 115 -5.44 10.71 -24.77
N SER A 116 -4.17 10.38 -24.93
CA SER A 116 -3.17 11.28 -25.54
C SER A 116 -2.29 10.49 -26.50
N ARG A 117 -1.52 11.19 -27.34
CA ARG A 117 -0.55 10.53 -28.21
C ARG A 117 0.83 10.54 -27.59
N GLY A 118 1.56 9.43 -27.67
CA GLY A 118 2.96 9.33 -27.27
C GLY A 118 3.19 8.65 -25.91
N PHE A 119 4.10 9.18 -25.09
CA PHE A 119 4.54 8.53 -23.86
C PHE A 119 3.45 8.41 -22.78
N PHE A 120 2.53 9.36 -22.73
CA PHE A 120 1.44 9.46 -21.76
C PHE A 120 0.11 8.87 -22.24
N ASP A 121 0.12 8.23 -23.42
CA ASP A 121 -1.07 7.56 -23.91
C ASP A 121 -1.51 6.43 -22.96
N GLU A 122 -2.82 6.33 -22.70
CA GLU A 122 -3.40 5.40 -21.73
C GLU A 122 -2.89 5.55 -20.29
N SER A 123 -2.30 6.70 -19.95
CA SER A 123 -1.86 6.96 -18.56
C SER A 123 -3.05 7.14 -17.63
N LYS A 124 -2.87 6.66 -16.39
CA LYS A 124 -3.86 6.76 -15.33
C LYS A 124 -3.48 7.89 -14.38
N PHE A 125 -4.41 8.80 -14.14
CA PHE A 125 -4.26 9.86 -13.16
C PHE A 125 -5.18 9.57 -11.97
N SER A 126 -4.63 9.57 -10.77
CA SER A 126 -5.40 9.35 -9.55
C SER A 126 -5.18 10.48 -8.57
N THR A 127 -6.25 10.95 -7.94
CA THR A 127 -6.21 11.95 -6.88
C THR A 127 -6.94 11.39 -5.67
N LEU A 128 -6.26 11.34 -4.54
CA LEU A 128 -6.80 10.87 -3.26
C LEU A 128 -6.85 12.04 -2.29
N VAL A 129 -8.00 12.23 -1.64
CA VAL A 129 -8.15 13.07 -0.46
C VAL A 129 -8.57 12.18 0.70
N ARG A 130 -7.87 12.29 1.82
CA ARG A 130 -8.08 11.49 3.02
C ARG A 130 -8.15 12.40 4.23
N SER A 131 -9.13 12.18 5.07
CA SER A 131 -9.26 12.81 6.39
C SER A 131 -9.20 11.74 7.46
N GLU A 132 -8.42 11.97 8.48
CA GLU A 132 -8.28 11.11 9.64
C GLU A 132 -8.62 11.89 10.90
N PHE A 133 -9.64 11.43 11.62
CA PHE A 133 -10.18 12.05 12.81
C PHE A 133 -9.66 11.27 14.03
N GLN A 134 -8.72 11.87 14.74
CA GLN A 134 -8.22 11.40 16.03
C GLN A 134 -8.90 12.17 17.16
N LYS A 135 -8.77 11.70 18.40
CA LYS A 135 -9.41 12.31 19.57
C LYS A 135 -9.12 13.82 19.68
N ASP A 136 -7.87 14.24 19.45
CA ASP A 136 -7.40 15.60 19.66
C ASP A 136 -7.03 16.32 18.36
N ASN A 137 -6.90 15.62 17.25
CA ASN A 137 -6.41 16.16 16.00
C ASN A 137 -7.17 15.63 14.79
N THR A 138 -7.31 16.48 13.77
CA THR A 138 -7.78 16.07 12.45
C THR A 138 -6.65 16.21 11.45
N ILE A 139 -6.33 15.13 10.77
CA ILE A 139 -5.26 15.08 9.77
C ILE A 139 -5.90 15.03 8.39
N ILE A 140 -5.53 15.94 7.53
CA ILE A 140 -5.97 15.95 6.13
C ILE A 140 -4.77 15.69 5.24
N SER A 141 -4.95 14.78 4.30
CA SER A 141 -3.92 14.41 3.33
C SER A 141 -4.49 14.44 1.92
N GLY A 142 -3.70 14.94 0.99
CA GLY A 142 -3.98 14.89 -0.44
C GLY A 142 -2.81 14.26 -1.17
N VAL A 143 -3.09 13.35 -2.10
CA VAL A 143 -2.07 12.72 -2.94
C VAL A 143 -2.55 12.71 -4.38
N VAL A 144 -1.66 13.07 -5.27
CA VAL A 144 -1.87 12.97 -6.72
C VAL A 144 -0.84 11.99 -7.28
N MET A 145 -1.29 11.05 -8.09
CA MET A 145 -0.46 10.02 -8.69
C MET A 145 -0.73 9.92 -10.20
N LEU A 146 0.34 9.84 -10.96
CA LEU A 146 0.33 9.56 -12.39
C LEU A 146 0.99 8.20 -12.63
N THR A 147 0.26 7.29 -13.26
CA THR A 147 0.76 5.97 -13.65
C THR A 147 0.82 5.89 -15.18
N VAL A 148 1.99 5.60 -15.72
CA VAL A 148 2.20 5.45 -17.16
C VAL A 148 2.09 3.95 -17.53
N PRO A 149 1.54 3.59 -18.70
CA PRO A 149 1.34 2.19 -19.11
C PRO A 149 2.62 1.32 -19.16
N LYS A 150 3.78 1.93 -19.06
CA LYS A 150 5.07 1.22 -18.99
C LYS A 150 5.43 0.72 -17.59
N GLY A 151 4.50 0.77 -16.65
CA GLY A 151 4.71 0.32 -15.28
C GLY A 151 5.53 1.29 -14.43
N ILE A 152 5.54 2.58 -14.78
CA ILE A 152 6.20 3.64 -14.01
C ILE A 152 5.11 4.52 -13.41
N TRP A 153 5.27 4.92 -12.15
CA TRP A 153 4.39 5.91 -11.52
C TRP A 153 5.17 6.95 -10.75
N ALA A 154 4.59 8.12 -10.66
CA ALA A 154 5.08 9.22 -9.85
C ALA A 154 3.93 9.73 -8.97
N GLN A 155 4.24 10.10 -7.74
CA GLN A 155 3.25 10.67 -6.82
C GLN A 155 3.80 11.89 -6.09
N ALA A 156 2.90 12.80 -5.76
CA ALA A 156 3.16 13.94 -4.90
C ALA A 156 2.00 14.11 -3.92
N GLY A 157 2.30 14.44 -2.69
CA GLY A 157 1.31 14.55 -1.64
C GLY A 157 1.60 15.66 -0.66
N TYR A 158 0.57 16.01 0.08
CA TYR A 158 0.63 16.92 1.21
C TYR A 158 -0.18 16.35 2.38
N ASN A 159 0.37 16.46 3.55
CA ASN A 159 -0.26 16.08 4.81
C ASN A 159 -0.13 17.23 5.80
N THR A 160 -1.20 17.51 6.55
CA THR A 160 -1.22 18.66 7.48
C THR A 160 -0.23 18.53 8.64
N ILE A 161 0.21 17.32 8.98
CA ILE A 161 1.20 17.06 10.03
C ILE A 161 2.58 16.79 9.43
N TYR A 162 2.66 15.86 8.47
CA TYR A 162 3.94 15.38 7.95
C TYR A 162 4.49 16.23 6.80
N GLY A 163 3.70 17.16 6.27
CA GLY A 163 4.14 18.10 5.25
C GLY A 163 4.08 17.55 3.84
N LEU A 164 5.12 17.82 3.03
CA LEU A 164 5.19 17.44 1.62
C LEU A 164 5.81 16.06 1.43
N SER A 165 5.22 15.28 0.55
CA SER A 165 5.76 13.99 0.12
C SER A 165 5.88 13.91 -1.40
N GLY A 166 6.82 13.10 -1.87
CA GLY A 166 6.99 12.80 -3.29
C GLY A 166 7.54 11.39 -3.46
N GLY A 167 7.06 10.66 -4.46
CA GLY A 167 7.46 9.29 -4.69
C GLY A 167 7.57 8.96 -6.17
N LEU A 168 8.45 8.02 -6.46
CA LEU A 168 8.64 7.42 -7.78
C LEU A 168 8.68 5.91 -7.64
N GLY A 169 7.96 5.21 -8.49
CA GLY A 169 7.97 3.77 -8.48
C GLY A 169 7.94 3.17 -9.87
N LEU A 170 8.32 1.91 -9.94
CA LEU A 170 8.29 1.16 -11.18
C LEU A 170 8.01 -0.34 -10.94
N ASN A 171 7.27 -0.93 -11.85
CA ASN A 171 7.12 -2.37 -11.95
C ASN A 171 8.30 -2.94 -12.74
N ILE A 172 9.27 -3.55 -12.05
CA ILE A 172 10.41 -4.20 -12.70
C ILE A 172 9.91 -5.37 -13.55
N THR A 173 8.99 -6.16 -12.98
CA THR A 173 8.27 -7.25 -13.66
C THR A 173 6.80 -7.19 -13.28
N GLU A 174 5.95 -8.03 -13.88
CA GLU A 174 4.53 -8.16 -13.48
C GLU A 174 4.35 -8.59 -12.00
N GLN A 175 5.42 -9.03 -11.35
CA GLN A 175 5.39 -9.54 -9.98
C GLN A 175 6.21 -8.72 -9.00
N ILE A 176 7.17 -7.92 -9.47
CA ILE A 176 8.11 -7.19 -8.61
C ILE A 176 8.00 -5.70 -8.91
N ALA A 177 7.69 -4.94 -7.90
CA ALA A 177 7.68 -3.47 -7.95
C ALA A 177 8.60 -2.89 -6.89
N ILE A 178 9.21 -1.76 -7.20
CA ILE A 178 10.01 -0.96 -6.27
C ILE A 178 9.49 0.48 -6.27
N GLU A 179 9.46 1.09 -5.11
CA GLU A 179 9.05 2.47 -4.92
C GLU A 179 10.01 3.16 -3.96
N TYR A 180 10.33 4.40 -4.26
CA TYR A 180 11.06 5.30 -3.37
C TYR A 180 10.19 6.50 -3.04
N ASN A 181 10.03 6.77 -1.75
CA ASN A 181 9.31 7.92 -1.23
C ASN A 181 10.25 8.83 -0.43
N PHE A 182 10.05 10.12 -0.62
CA PHE A 182 10.68 11.19 0.14
C PHE A 182 9.60 12.02 0.82
N GLU A 183 9.77 12.29 2.10
CA GLU A 183 8.86 13.12 2.88
C GLU A 183 9.64 14.17 3.64
N LYS A 184 9.14 15.41 3.62
CA LYS A 184 9.73 16.53 4.34
C LYS A 184 8.64 17.21 5.15
N ALA A 185 8.79 17.17 6.46
CA ALA A 185 7.89 17.83 7.38
C ALA A 185 7.94 19.36 7.21
N ILE A 186 6.80 19.98 7.42
CA ILE A 186 6.60 21.44 7.45
C ILE A 186 6.03 21.80 8.83
N GLY A 187 6.45 22.93 9.41
CA GLY A 187 6.01 23.36 10.73
C GLY A 187 6.86 22.76 11.86
N ASP A 188 6.22 22.36 12.96
CA ASP A 188 6.90 21.97 14.20
C ASP A 188 7.76 20.72 14.08
N LEU A 189 7.46 19.86 13.11
CA LEU A 189 8.19 18.61 12.87
C LEU A 189 9.44 18.77 11.96
N THR A 190 9.75 19.99 11.51
CA THR A 190 10.94 20.25 10.66
C THR A 190 12.26 19.88 11.32
N THR A 191 12.31 19.87 12.64
CA THR A 191 13.50 19.49 13.43
C THR A 191 13.89 18.02 13.27
N PHE A 192 12.96 17.15 12.87
CA PHE A 192 13.24 15.72 12.64
C PHE A 192 13.91 15.41 11.30
N GLY A 193 14.01 16.41 10.42
CA GLY A 193 14.61 16.25 9.10
C GLY A 193 13.69 15.51 8.10
N PRO A 194 14.18 15.24 6.89
CA PRO A 194 13.45 14.50 5.87
C PRO A 194 13.44 13.00 6.15
N SER A 195 12.38 12.31 5.71
CA SER A 195 12.26 10.86 5.74
C SER A 195 12.44 10.27 4.34
N HIS A 196 13.05 9.11 4.27
CA HIS A 196 13.30 8.34 3.05
C HIS A 196 12.75 6.93 3.24
N GLU A 197 11.95 6.45 2.31
CA GLU A 197 11.37 5.11 2.36
C GLU A 197 11.61 4.40 1.02
N ILE A 198 12.05 3.15 1.10
CA ILE A 198 12.14 2.25 -0.04
C ILE A 198 11.21 1.09 0.20
N THR A 199 10.25 0.89 -0.70
CA THR A 199 9.29 -0.20 -0.65
C THR A 199 9.59 -1.20 -1.76
N LEU A 200 9.69 -2.48 -1.41
CA LEU A 200 9.76 -3.59 -2.36
C LEU A 200 8.46 -4.40 -2.23
N ALA A 201 7.75 -4.55 -3.34
CA ALA A 201 6.53 -5.32 -3.39
C ALA A 201 6.70 -6.56 -4.29
N TYR A 202 6.16 -7.69 -3.83
CA TYR A 202 6.07 -8.92 -4.60
C TYR A 202 4.64 -9.39 -4.71
N LYS A 203 4.17 -9.57 -5.96
CA LYS A 203 2.82 -10.03 -6.28
C LYS A 203 2.84 -11.50 -6.68
N PHE A 204 2.12 -12.32 -5.93
CA PHE A 204 1.96 -13.73 -6.27
C PHE A 204 1.09 -13.88 -7.53
N LYS A 205 1.42 -14.84 -8.40
CA LYS A 205 0.61 -15.12 -9.60
C LYS A 205 -0.78 -15.55 -9.19
N LYS A 206 -1.80 -14.83 -9.68
CA LYS A 206 -3.19 -15.26 -9.52
C LYS A 206 -3.47 -16.46 -10.44
N LYS A 207 -4.21 -17.45 -9.93
CA LYS A 207 -4.64 -18.61 -10.69
C LYS A 207 -5.85 -18.33 -11.59
N GLU A 208 -6.59 -17.26 -11.28
CA GLU A 208 -7.81 -16.84 -11.97
C GLU A 208 -7.76 -15.35 -12.25
N ASN A 209 -8.11 -14.95 -13.47
CA ASN A 209 -8.26 -13.55 -13.84
C ASN A 209 -9.64 -13.07 -13.40
N TYR A 210 -9.72 -12.37 -12.28
CA TYR A 210 -10.91 -11.59 -11.92
C TYR A 210 -10.86 -10.26 -12.64
N TYR A 211 -11.87 -10.02 -13.47
CA TYR A 211 -12.04 -8.76 -14.19
C TYR A 211 -12.83 -7.80 -13.28
N TYR A 212 -12.16 -6.84 -12.69
CA TYR A 212 -12.78 -5.74 -11.93
C TYR A 212 -12.72 -4.48 -12.81
N GLY A 213 -13.83 -4.16 -13.49
CA GLY A 213 -14.11 -2.95 -14.23
C GLY A 213 -12.95 -2.00 -14.53
N GLY A 214 -12.20 -2.28 -15.58
CA GLY A 214 -11.05 -1.51 -16.04
C GLY A 214 -9.97 -2.41 -16.61
N ASN A 215 -9.30 -1.99 -17.65
CA ASN A 215 -8.11 -2.66 -18.20
C ASN A 215 -6.89 -2.38 -17.30
N ASP A 216 -6.97 -2.70 -16.02
CA ASP A 216 -5.83 -2.63 -15.09
C ASP A 216 -4.87 -3.80 -15.33
N GLU A 217 -4.48 -4.06 -16.58
CA GLU A 217 -3.33 -4.89 -16.86
C GLU A 217 -2.10 -4.11 -16.39
N GLU A 218 -1.55 -4.53 -15.27
CA GLU A 218 -0.30 -3.98 -14.76
C GLU A 218 0.80 -4.25 -15.78
N THR A 219 1.19 -3.20 -16.48
CA THR A 219 2.30 -3.26 -17.43
C THR A 219 3.62 -3.23 -16.66
N ALA A 220 4.58 -4.04 -17.10
CA ALA A 220 5.91 -4.12 -16.51
C ALA A 220 6.94 -3.49 -17.45
N PHE A 221 7.99 -2.90 -16.87
CA PHE A 221 9.13 -2.35 -17.63
C PHE A 221 9.87 -3.46 -18.39
N VAL A 222 9.99 -4.64 -17.80
CA VAL A 222 10.55 -5.85 -18.42
C VAL A 222 9.42 -6.79 -18.82
N ILE A 223 9.02 -6.74 -20.10
CA ILE A 223 8.06 -7.70 -20.66
C ILE A 223 8.85 -8.97 -21.02
N PRO A 224 8.61 -10.12 -20.37
CA PRO A 224 9.25 -11.35 -20.78
C PRO A 224 8.80 -11.70 -22.20
N LYS A 225 9.74 -11.88 -23.12
CA LYS A 225 9.45 -12.32 -24.49
C LYS A 225 8.65 -13.63 -24.40
N LYS A 226 7.35 -13.57 -24.68
CA LYS A 226 6.52 -14.80 -24.84
C LYS A 226 7.20 -15.68 -25.87
N SER A 227 7.64 -16.86 -25.47
CA SER A 227 8.33 -17.80 -26.37
C SER A 227 7.40 -18.13 -27.55
N ARG A 228 7.87 -17.90 -28.75
CA ARG A 228 7.17 -18.10 -30.04
C ARG A 228 6.75 -19.55 -30.34
N LYS A 229 6.91 -20.49 -29.39
CA LYS A 229 6.68 -21.92 -29.60
C LYS A 229 5.23 -22.37 -29.77
N VAL A 230 4.25 -21.57 -29.38
CA VAL A 230 2.83 -21.99 -29.41
C VAL A 230 2.19 -21.75 -30.80
N ILE A 231 2.67 -20.77 -31.57
CA ILE A 231 2.06 -20.44 -32.88
C ILE A 231 2.54 -21.39 -33.99
N ALA A 232 3.74 -21.96 -33.90
CA ALA A 232 4.24 -22.91 -34.89
C ALA A 232 3.50 -24.26 -34.90
N ASN A 233 3.03 -24.71 -33.72
CA ASN A 233 2.33 -26.01 -33.63
C ASN A 233 0.86 -25.93 -34.08
N ALA A 234 0.21 -24.79 -33.96
CA ALA A 234 -1.17 -24.62 -34.42
C ALA A 234 -1.28 -24.53 -35.95
N SER A 235 -0.33 -23.83 -36.59
CA SER A 235 -0.29 -23.75 -38.06
C SER A 235 0.07 -25.06 -38.75
N THR A 236 0.97 -25.85 -38.13
CA THR A 236 1.39 -27.16 -38.66
C THR A 236 0.29 -28.19 -38.54
N SER A 237 -0.47 -28.21 -37.43
CA SER A 237 -1.59 -29.14 -37.24
C SER A 237 -2.78 -28.79 -38.14
N ALA A 238 -3.06 -27.54 -38.43
CA ALA A 238 -4.10 -27.11 -39.37
C ALA A 238 -3.72 -27.46 -40.82
N GLN A 239 -2.46 -27.31 -41.23
CA GLN A 239 -1.96 -27.71 -42.54
C GLN A 239 -1.93 -29.23 -42.75
N LEU A 240 -1.64 -30.02 -41.71
CA LEU A 240 -1.72 -31.47 -41.76
C LEU A 240 -3.16 -31.95 -41.92
N LYS A 241 -4.11 -31.39 -41.18
CA LYS A 241 -5.53 -31.71 -41.35
C LYS A 241 -6.09 -31.33 -42.73
N ALA A 242 -5.63 -30.18 -43.27
CA ALA A 242 -6.04 -29.76 -44.64
C ALA A 242 -5.42 -30.64 -45.74
N ARG A 243 -4.27 -31.29 -45.53
CA ARG A 243 -3.68 -32.27 -46.46
C ARG A 243 -4.38 -33.62 -46.40
N GLN A 244 -4.78 -34.06 -45.21
CA GLN A 244 -5.53 -35.34 -45.02
C GLN A 244 -6.97 -35.26 -45.56
N ALA A 245 -7.57 -34.08 -45.64
CA ALA A 245 -8.90 -33.90 -46.22
C ALA A 245 -8.92 -33.80 -47.77
N LYS A 246 -7.75 -33.77 -48.42
CA LYS A 246 -7.58 -33.73 -49.88
C LYS A 246 -7.04 -35.04 -50.48
N ALA A 247 -6.76 -36.01 -49.68
CA ALA A 247 -6.41 -37.39 -50.07
C ALA A 247 -7.60 -38.33 -49.86
#